data_78c21033580a12ee1f5c50052aab0ada
#
_entry.id   78c21033580a12ee1f5c50052aab0ada
#
_cell.length_a   1.000
_cell.length_b   1.000
_cell.length_c   1.000
_cell.angle_alpha   90.00
_cell.angle_beta   90.00
_cell.angle_gamma   90.00
#
_symmetry.space_group_name_H-M   'P 1'
#
loop_
_entity.id
_entity.type
_entity.pdbx_description
1 polymer ?
#
loop_
_entity_poly.entity_id
_entity_poly.type
_entity_poly.pdbx_seq_one_letter_code
_entity_poly.pdbx_strand_id
1 'polypeptide(L)'
;GDVYKRQICIGVGNEGEGRTHYSGQLISGNVLDAELAIGDYEPQISIQIWKRAMDNARIELIAPTGERLVISDRNAGVVHHNIKNMRIVSKAYGPGPFYMGEEIYAAMVATSGYITSGIWEIRFTVENVLDGFFNMWLPPVSTLSSATGFLRPSPEYTFTIPGTSRRAICVGANGRAPGSAATFSGRGVNVKSGLMLYAKPDITAVSYTHLTLPTTY
;
A
#
# COMPACT_ATOMS: atom_id res chain seq x y z
N GLY A 1 -11.91 -35.56 -23.16
CA GLY A 1 -10.90 -34.63 -23.58
C GLY A 1 -10.18 -34.07 -22.34
N ASP A 2 -8.89 -34.40 -22.20
CA ASP A 2 -8.08 -33.89 -21.10
C ASP A 2 -7.97 -32.36 -21.19
N VAL A 3 -8.68 -31.69 -20.30
CA VAL A 3 -8.47 -30.27 -20.10
C VAL A 3 -7.15 -30.17 -19.34
N TYR A 4 -6.07 -29.86 -20.02
CA TYR A 4 -4.78 -29.53 -19.42
C TYR A 4 -5.01 -28.34 -18.48
N LYS A 5 -5.04 -28.61 -17.17
CA LYS A 5 -5.08 -27.59 -16.15
C LYS A 5 -3.73 -26.87 -16.17
N ARG A 6 -3.68 -25.72 -16.83
CA ARG A 6 -2.49 -24.87 -16.82
C ARG A 6 -2.37 -24.24 -15.44
N GLN A 7 -1.29 -24.53 -14.75
CA GLN A 7 -0.94 -23.87 -13.50
C GLN A 7 -0.17 -22.58 -13.83
N ILE A 8 -0.49 -21.51 -13.11
CA ILE A 8 0.20 -20.24 -13.22
C ILE A 8 0.92 -20.01 -11.91
N CYS A 9 2.25 -19.91 -11.96
CA CYS A 9 3.10 -19.54 -10.82
C CYS A 9 3.46 -18.07 -10.93
N ILE A 10 3.36 -17.35 -9.83
CA ILE A 10 3.59 -15.89 -9.75
C ILE A 10 4.42 -15.57 -8.52
N GLY A 11 5.47 -14.77 -8.69
CA GLY A 11 6.21 -14.21 -7.55
C GLY A 11 5.36 -13.20 -6.77
N VAL A 12 5.50 -13.17 -5.47
CA VAL A 12 4.74 -12.27 -4.58
C VAL A 12 5.24 -10.82 -4.58
N GLY A 13 6.34 -10.54 -5.30
CA GLY A 13 6.98 -9.22 -5.33
C GLY A 13 8.05 -9.06 -4.27
N ASN A 14 8.64 -7.86 -4.23
CA ASN A 14 9.81 -7.52 -3.43
C ASN A 14 9.60 -6.31 -2.50
N GLU A 15 8.35 -6.05 -2.12
CA GLU A 15 7.97 -4.90 -1.28
C GLU A 15 8.02 -5.20 0.24
N GLY A 16 8.48 -6.39 0.65
CA GLY A 16 8.46 -6.83 2.06
C GLY A 16 9.27 -5.97 3.03
N GLU A 17 10.36 -5.33 2.56
CA GLU A 17 11.15 -4.34 3.30
C GLU A 17 10.85 -2.91 2.86
N GLY A 18 10.00 -2.76 1.84
CA GLY A 18 9.56 -1.45 1.36
C GLY A 18 8.80 -0.70 2.45
N ARG A 19 8.99 0.62 2.49
CA ARG A 19 8.19 1.50 3.35
C ARG A 19 6.94 1.98 2.62
N THR A 20 6.40 1.14 1.74
CA THR A 20 5.32 1.47 0.82
C THR A 20 3.94 1.06 1.31
N HIS A 21 3.86 0.35 2.43
CA HIS A 21 2.59 -0.07 3.02
C HIS A 21 2.48 0.36 4.49
N TYR A 22 1.28 0.79 4.87
CA TYR A 22 0.89 1.10 6.24
C TYR A 22 -0.49 0.49 6.52
N SER A 23 -0.64 -0.14 7.67
CA SER A 23 -1.94 -0.57 8.19
C SER A 23 -2.20 0.01 9.56
N GLY A 24 -3.46 0.27 9.89
CA GLY A 24 -3.85 0.82 11.17
C GLY A 24 -5.27 0.44 11.57
N GLN A 25 -5.63 0.86 12.78
CA GLN A 25 -6.94 0.63 13.37
C GLN A 25 -7.56 1.98 13.73
N LEU A 26 -8.66 2.33 13.09
CA LEU A 26 -9.48 3.48 13.43
C LEU A 26 -10.29 3.19 14.69
N ILE A 27 -10.45 4.18 15.55
CA ILE A 27 -11.25 4.10 16.79
C ILE A 27 -12.20 5.29 16.80
N SER A 28 -13.49 5.04 17.01
CA SER A 28 -14.53 6.09 17.03
C SER A 28 -14.17 7.22 17.99
N GLY A 29 -14.30 8.45 17.53
CA GLY A 29 -14.03 9.66 18.28
C GLY A 29 -12.55 10.04 18.43
N ASN A 30 -11.63 9.23 17.87
CA ASN A 30 -10.20 9.49 17.94
C ASN A 30 -9.66 10.15 16.67
N VAL A 31 -8.44 10.66 16.78
CA VAL A 31 -7.62 11.09 15.65
C VAL A 31 -6.45 10.14 15.52
N LEU A 32 -6.15 9.72 14.28
CA LEU A 32 -4.99 8.92 13.96
C LEU A 32 -4.17 9.64 12.90
N ASP A 33 -2.89 9.75 13.13
CA ASP A 33 -1.92 10.35 12.21
C ASP A 33 -0.96 9.28 11.71
N ALA A 34 -0.82 9.18 10.39
CA ALA A 34 0.19 8.37 9.73
C ALA A 34 1.20 9.29 9.05
N GLU A 35 2.47 9.09 9.36
CA GLU A 35 3.57 9.91 8.87
C GLU A 35 4.17 9.31 7.60
N LEU A 36 4.26 10.15 6.55
CA LEU A 36 4.84 9.84 5.26
C LEU A 36 6.03 10.76 5.00
N ALA A 37 7.22 10.20 4.94
CA ALA A 37 8.38 10.93 4.45
C ALA A 37 8.31 11.00 2.92
N ILE A 38 8.43 12.19 2.36
CA ILE A 38 8.64 12.40 0.93
C ILE A 38 10.06 12.95 0.75
N GLY A 39 10.89 12.18 0.05
CA GLY A 39 12.27 12.55 -0.25
C GLY A 39 12.37 13.64 -1.30
N ASP A 40 13.58 14.13 -1.52
CA ASP A 40 13.86 15.08 -2.57
C ASP A 40 13.67 14.43 -3.95
N TYR A 41 13.35 15.27 -4.94
CA TYR A 41 13.23 14.88 -6.35
C TYR A 41 12.04 13.95 -6.69
N GLU A 42 10.98 13.92 -5.86
CA GLU A 42 9.74 13.24 -6.22
C GLU A 42 8.89 14.09 -7.16
N PRO A 43 8.72 13.71 -8.44
CA PRO A 43 7.87 14.46 -9.36
C PRO A 43 6.39 14.20 -9.13
N GLN A 44 6.06 13.03 -8.65
CA GLN A 44 4.70 12.59 -8.35
C GLN A 44 4.70 11.46 -7.34
N ILE A 45 3.64 11.37 -6.56
CA ILE A 45 3.36 10.25 -5.67
C ILE A 45 1.85 10.03 -5.58
N SER A 46 1.43 8.80 -5.39
CA SER A 46 0.03 8.49 -5.09
C SER A 46 -0.09 7.74 -3.78
N ILE A 47 -1.22 7.93 -3.12
CA ILE A 47 -1.60 7.21 -1.91
C ILE A 47 -2.93 6.52 -2.20
N GLN A 48 -2.98 5.23 -1.99
CA GLN A 48 -4.19 4.42 -2.11
C GLN A 48 -4.60 3.95 -0.72
N ILE A 49 -5.77 4.35 -0.26
CA ILE A 49 -6.29 4.03 1.08
C ILE A 49 -7.51 3.13 0.93
N TRP A 50 -7.51 2.01 1.63
CA TRP A 50 -8.63 1.08 1.64
C TRP A 50 -9.12 0.87 3.06
N LYS A 51 -10.42 1.11 3.27
CA LYS A 51 -11.13 0.90 4.55
C LYS A 51 -12.52 0.34 4.30
N ARG A 52 -13.24 -0.03 5.34
CA ARG A 52 -14.68 -0.32 5.22
C ARG A 52 -15.43 0.96 4.88
N ALA A 53 -16.40 0.86 3.98
CA ALA A 53 -17.23 2.01 3.59
C ALA A 53 -18.10 2.53 4.75
N MET A 54 -18.39 1.68 5.72
CA MET A 54 -19.17 2.05 6.91
C MET A 54 -18.33 2.73 8.00
N ASP A 55 -17.03 2.67 7.92
CA ASP A 55 -16.12 3.35 8.84
C ASP A 55 -15.97 4.80 8.39
N ASN A 56 -16.58 5.72 9.13
CA ASN A 56 -16.60 7.13 8.78
C ASN A 56 -15.40 7.86 9.38
N ALA A 57 -14.57 8.37 8.52
CA ALA A 57 -13.46 9.22 8.88
C ALA A 57 -13.25 10.31 7.82
N ARG A 58 -13.04 11.53 8.26
CA ARG A 58 -12.50 12.59 7.43
C ARG A 58 -11.01 12.39 7.31
N ILE A 59 -10.49 12.46 6.10
CA ILE A 59 -9.07 12.24 5.82
C ILE A 59 -8.46 13.50 5.24
N GLU A 60 -7.38 13.96 5.88
CA GLU A 60 -6.63 15.14 5.49
C GLU A 60 -5.17 14.80 5.21
N LEU A 61 -4.60 15.43 4.19
CA LEU A 61 -3.14 15.53 4.01
C LEU A 61 -2.67 16.84 4.64
N ILE A 62 -1.64 16.76 5.47
CA ILE A 62 -0.99 17.92 6.07
C ILE A 62 0.43 17.99 5.52
N ALA A 63 0.71 19.08 4.83
CA ALA A 63 2.03 19.31 4.25
C ALA A 63 3.06 19.66 5.33
N PRO A 64 4.38 19.45 5.10
CA PRO A 64 5.44 19.89 6.02
C PRO A 64 5.41 21.38 6.34
N THR A 65 4.79 22.16 5.47
CA THR A 65 4.58 23.62 5.61
C THR A 65 3.34 23.98 6.43
N GLY A 66 2.55 22.97 6.86
CA GLY A 66 1.36 23.13 7.70
C GLY A 66 0.04 23.31 6.95
N GLU A 67 0.04 23.36 5.62
CA GLU A 67 -1.22 23.40 4.85
C GLU A 67 -1.98 22.10 5.00
N ARG A 68 -3.29 22.20 5.23
CA ARG A 68 -4.20 21.08 5.40
C ARG A 68 -5.15 20.95 4.22
N LEU A 69 -5.29 19.75 3.71
CA LEU A 69 -6.07 19.44 2.52
C LEU A 69 -6.96 18.24 2.77
N VAL A 70 -8.26 18.42 2.68
CA VAL A 70 -9.23 17.32 2.77
C VAL A 70 -9.14 16.49 1.50
N ILE A 71 -8.73 15.24 1.60
CA ILE A 71 -8.68 14.30 0.48
C ILE A 71 -9.88 13.35 0.43
N SER A 72 -10.57 13.17 1.54
CA SER A 72 -11.84 12.45 1.60
C SER A 72 -12.70 12.97 2.74
N ASP A 73 -13.98 13.18 2.42
CA ASP A 73 -15.05 13.49 3.35
C ASP A 73 -16.34 12.84 2.80
N ARG A 74 -17.34 12.55 3.65
CA ARG A 74 -18.60 11.84 3.30
C ARG A 74 -19.28 12.27 2.01
N ASN A 75 -19.10 13.52 1.61
CA ASN A 75 -19.79 14.12 0.46
C ASN A 75 -18.83 14.47 -0.68
N ALA A 76 -17.54 14.12 -0.56
CA ALA A 76 -16.55 14.50 -1.54
C ALA A 76 -16.56 13.53 -2.73
N GLY A 77 -16.88 14.06 -3.90
CA GLY A 77 -16.61 13.39 -5.18
C GLY A 77 -15.12 13.45 -5.52
N VAL A 78 -14.78 14.03 -6.67
CA VAL A 78 -13.39 14.34 -7.00
C VAL A 78 -13.01 15.67 -6.34
N VAL A 79 -11.93 15.66 -5.56
CA VAL A 79 -11.41 16.86 -4.88
C VAL A 79 -10.12 17.30 -5.55
N HIS A 80 -10.01 18.57 -5.83
CA HIS A 80 -8.84 19.19 -6.44
C HIS A 80 -8.26 20.25 -5.53
N HIS A 81 -6.96 20.16 -5.25
CA HIS A 81 -6.22 21.19 -4.53
C HIS A 81 -5.01 21.61 -5.34
N ASN A 82 -4.71 22.90 -5.29
CA ASN A 82 -3.46 23.45 -5.82
C ASN A 82 -2.71 24.10 -4.67
N ILE A 83 -1.48 23.67 -4.44
CA ILE A 83 -0.59 24.25 -3.43
C ILE A 83 0.72 24.57 -4.08
N LYS A 84 1.11 25.88 -4.08
CA LYS A 84 2.39 26.30 -4.64
C LYS A 84 2.61 25.68 -6.03
N ASN A 85 3.59 24.78 -6.12
CA ASN A 85 3.99 24.08 -7.35
C ASN A 85 3.40 22.67 -7.47
N MET A 86 2.33 22.35 -6.73
CA MET A 86 1.74 21.01 -6.74
C MET A 86 0.24 21.05 -7.00
N ARG A 87 -0.23 20.04 -7.69
CA ARG A 87 -1.65 19.72 -7.82
C ARG A 87 -1.91 18.39 -7.12
N ILE A 88 -2.94 18.37 -6.29
CA ILE A 88 -3.41 17.16 -5.61
C ILE A 88 -4.82 16.88 -6.09
N VAL A 89 -5.05 15.66 -6.53
CA VAL A 89 -6.36 15.19 -6.96
C VAL A 89 -6.67 13.95 -6.15
N SER A 90 -7.81 13.94 -5.48
CA SER A 90 -8.28 12.75 -4.78
C SER A 90 -9.69 12.36 -5.23
N LYS A 91 -9.98 11.08 -5.14
CA LYS A 91 -11.29 10.51 -5.43
C LYS A 91 -11.57 9.34 -4.50
N ALA A 92 -12.75 9.33 -3.92
CA ALA A 92 -13.26 8.19 -3.19
C ALA A 92 -14.14 7.33 -4.11
N TYR A 93 -13.91 6.04 -4.08
CA TYR A 93 -14.69 5.02 -4.78
C TYR A 93 -15.41 4.20 -3.70
N GLY A 94 -16.72 4.34 -3.66
CA GLY A 94 -17.57 3.65 -2.70
C GLY A 94 -17.72 2.15 -2.97
N PRO A 95 -18.49 1.47 -2.12
CA PRO A 95 -18.72 0.04 -2.24
C PRO A 95 -19.39 -0.32 -3.56
N GLY A 96 -18.96 -1.42 -4.15
CA GLY A 96 -19.56 -2.02 -5.34
C GLY A 96 -20.34 -3.28 -5.01
N PRO A 97 -20.99 -3.91 -6.01
CA PRO A 97 -21.79 -5.12 -5.81
C PRO A 97 -21.00 -6.31 -5.19
N PHE A 98 -19.69 -6.31 -5.33
CA PHE A 98 -18.82 -7.42 -4.91
C PHE A 98 -17.81 -7.01 -3.84
N TYR A 99 -17.82 -5.75 -3.39
CA TYR A 99 -16.84 -5.21 -2.47
C TYR A 99 -17.48 -4.18 -1.53
N MET A 100 -17.36 -4.43 -0.22
CA MET A 100 -17.95 -3.57 0.82
C MET A 100 -16.97 -2.52 1.36
N GLY A 101 -15.85 -2.37 0.73
CA GLY A 101 -14.85 -1.37 1.08
C GLY A 101 -15.01 -0.08 0.31
N GLU A 102 -14.29 0.91 0.75
CA GLU A 102 -14.09 2.19 0.09
C GLU A 102 -12.61 2.34 -0.23
N GLU A 103 -12.32 2.75 -1.45
CA GLU A 103 -10.98 3.12 -1.91
C GLU A 103 -10.91 4.63 -2.03
N ILE A 104 -9.95 5.24 -1.37
CA ILE A 104 -9.59 6.64 -1.58
C ILE A 104 -8.24 6.67 -2.29
N TYR A 105 -8.22 7.23 -3.47
CA TYR A 105 -7.01 7.42 -4.26
C TYR A 105 -6.66 8.91 -4.28
N ALA A 106 -5.47 9.27 -3.81
CA ALA A 106 -4.95 10.63 -3.85
C ALA A 106 -3.64 10.67 -4.64
N ALA A 107 -3.61 11.47 -5.70
CA ALA A 107 -2.42 11.71 -6.51
C ALA A 107 -1.90 13.12 -6.25
N MET A 108 -0.62 13.23 -5.94
CA MET A 108 0.13 14.47 -5.83
C MET A 108 1.09 14.56 -7.01
N VAL A 109 1.04 15.66 -7.76
CA VAL A 109 1.87 15.87 -8.95
C VAL A 109 2.46 17.27 -8.87
N ALA A 110 3.78 17.35 -9.00
CA ALA A 110 4.45 18.64 -9.13
C ALA A 110 4.08 19.29 -10.48
N THR A 111 3.67 20.56 -10.46
CA THR A 111 3.40 21.34 -11.66
C THR A 111 4.66 22.06 -12.17
N SER A 112 5.66 22.19 -11.29
CA SER A 112 7.01 22.63 -11.61
C SER A 112 7.98 22.09 -10.56
N GLY A 113 9.16 21.62 -10.97
CA GLY A 113 10.15 21.02 -10.08
C GLY A 113 9.67 19.71 -9.47
N TYR A 114 9.64 19.63 -8.15
CA TYR A 114 9.32 18.43 -7.38
C TYR A 114 8.31 18.72 -6.28
N ILE A 115 7.70 17.66 -5.73
CA ILE A 115 6.83 17.72 -4.56
C ILE A 115 7.64 18.25 -3.37
N THR A 116 7.02 19.03 -2.50
CA THR A 116 7.66 19.50 -1.27
C THR A 116 8.11 18.32 -0.42
N SER A 117 9.43 18.18 -0.27
CA SER A 117 10.05 17.15 0.56
C SER A 117 9.82 17.42 2.06
N GLY A 118 9.89 16.37 2.86
CA GLY A 118 9.70 16.43 4.31
C GLY A 118 8.67 15.42 4.81
N ILE A 119 8.23 15.61 6.05
CA ILE A 119 7.23 14.74 6.69
C ILE A 119 5.85 15.30 6.39
N TRP A 120 5.06 14.51 5.70
CA TRP A 120 3.63 14.71 5.48
C TRP A 120 2.85 13.88 6.48
N GLU A 121 1.73 14.39 6.97
CA GLU A 121 0.83 13.64 7.83
C GLU A 121 -0.45 13.30 7.05
N ILE A 122 -0.88 12.07 7.19
CA ILE A 122 -2.19 11.60 6.73
C ILE A 122 -3.05 11.47 7.98
N ARG A 123 -3.95 12.41 8.19
CA ARG A 123 -4.78 12.51 9.40
C ARG A 123 -6.15 11.96 9.16
N PHE A 124 -6.53 11.02 10.01
CA PHE A 124 -7.89 10.48 10.09
C PHE A 124 -8.59 11.07 11.31
N THR A 125 -9.62 11.88 11.10
CA THR A 125 -10.54 12.28 12.15
C THR A 125 -11.74 11.35 12.11
N VAL A 126 -11.83 10.47 13.10
CA VAL A 126 -12.73 9.31 13.07
C VAL A 126 -14.05 9.63 13.76
N GLU A 127 -15.15 9.48 13.04
CA GLU A 127 -16.50 9.69 13.61
C GLU A 127 -17.07 8.39 14.16
N ASN A 128 -17.34 7.42 13.28
CA ASN A 128 -17.93 6.13 13.61
C ASN A 128 -17.18 4.99 12.94
N VAL A 129 -17.00 3.91 13.66
CA VAL A 129 -16.27 2.72 13.20
C VAL A 129 -17.09 1.48 13.48
N LEU A 130 -17.16 0.61 12.48
CA LEU A 130 -17.69 -0.75 12.61
C LEU A 130 -16.58 -1.78 12.75
N ASP A 131 -15.55 -1.70 11.90
CA ASP A 131 -14.37 -2.58 11.87
C ASP A 131 -13.10 -1.80 12.19
N GLY A 132 -12.90 -0.68 11.52
CA GLY A 132 -11.81 0.27 11.72
C GLY A 132 -10.50 -0.13 11.06
N PHE A 133 -10.34 -1.37 10.59
CA PHE A 133 -9.11 -1.77 9.93
C PHE A 133 -8.96 -1.11 8.56
N PHE A 134 -7.79 -0.51 8.32
CA PHE A 134 -7.50 0.10 7.05
C PHE A 134 -6.05 -0.18 6.61
N ASN A 135 -5.84 -0.05 5.32
CA ASN A 135 -4.54 -0.18 4.69
C ASN A 135 -4.27 1.02 3.79
N MET A 136 -3.01 1.38 3.65
CA MET A 136 -2.55 2.38 2.70
C MET A 136 -1.34 1.86 1.93
N TRP A 137 -1.31 2.13 0.63
CA TRP A 137 -0.19 1.79 -0.24
C TRP A 137 0.32 3.02 -0.98
N LEU A 138 1.63 3.06 -1.14
CA LEU A 138 2.34 3.93 -2.07
C LEU A 138 2.67 3.16 -3.35
N PRO A 139 3.15 3.83 -4.40
CA PRO A 139 3.75 3.16 -5.56
C PRO A 139 4.90 2.23 -5.15
N PRO A 140 5.26 1.25 -6.00
CA PRO A 140 6.38 0.35 -5.72
C PRO A 140 7.68 1.10 -5.41
N VAL A 141 8.48 0.56 -4.50
CA VAL A 141 9.75 1.16 -4.04
C VAL A 141 10.69 1.51 -5.20
N SER A 142 10.64 0.74 -6.29
CA SER A 142 11.45 0.98 -7.49
C SER A 142 11.12 2.28 -8.24
N THR A 143 9.97 2.90 -7.94
CA THR A 143 9.50 4.14 -8.58
C THR A 143 9.62 5.36 -7.68
N LEU A 144 10.03 5.16 -6.44
CA LEU A 144 10.15 6.18 -5.41
C LEU A 144 11.62 6.49 -5.10
N SER A 145 11.89 7.68 -4.61
CA SER A 145 13.16 8.02 -3.97
C SER A 145 13.39 7.11 -2.76
N SER A 146 14.63 6.75 -2.51
CA SER A 146 14.99 5.90 -1.35
C SER A 146 14.62 6.52 0.00
N ALA A 147 14.44 7.84 0.06
CA ALA A 147 13.99 8.56 1.25
C ALA A 147 12.47 8.57 1.43
N THR A 148 11.70 8.22 0.37
CA THR A 148 10.24 8.24 0.40
C THR A 148 9.68 6.96 1.00
N GLY A 149 8.67 7.09 1.87
CA GLY A 149 7.95 5.97 2.48
C GLY A 149 7.36 6.31 3.84
N PHE A 150 6.49 5.44 4.32
CA PHE A 150 5.92 5.57 5.67
C PHE A 150 7.00 5.47 6.74
N LEU A 151 6.88 6.26 7.82
CA LEU A 151 7.83 6.19 8.93
C LEU A 151 7.60 4.95 9.82
N ARG A 152 6.37 4.46 9.86
CA ARG A 152 5.98 3.23 10.56
C ARG A 152 5.31 2.26 9.59
N PRO A 153 6.06 1.68 8.64
CA PRO A 153 5.50 0.77 7.65
C PRO A 153 5.04 -0.54 8.27
N SER A 154 4.03 -1.15 7.67
CA SER A 154 3.58 -2.51 8.01
C SER A 154 4.13 -3.49 6.98
N PRO A 155 4.79 -4.58 7.40
CA PRO A 155 5.39 -5.54 6.48
C PRO A 155 4.37 -6.49 5.82
N GLU A 156 3.18 -6.65 6.40
CA GLU A 156 2.10 -7.46 5.85
C GLU A 156 1.41 -6.73 4.69
N TYR A 157 0.62 -7.46 3.90
CA TYR A 157 -0.13 -6.93 2.74
C TYR A 157 0.76 -6.29 1.67
N THR A 158 1.99 -6.77 1.52
CA THR A 158 2.97 -6.24 0.57
C THR A 158 3.10 -7.07 -0.71
N PHE A 159 2.11 -7.93 -1.00
CA PHE A 159 2.04 -8.63 -2.28
C PHE A 159 1.77 -7.65 -3.42
N THR A 160 2.53 -7.79 -4.49
CA THR A 160 2.28 -7.03 -5.72
C THR A 160 1.32 -7.79 -6.64
N ILE A 161 0.57 -7.06 -7.47
CA ILE A 161 -0.24 -7.67 -8.52
C ILE A 161 0.71 -8.20 -9.62
N PRO A 162 0.50 -9.42 -10.11
CA PRO A 162 -0.67 -10.30 -9.92
C PRO A 162 -0.55 -11.35 -8.81
N GLY A 163 0.44 -11.27 -7.90
CA GLY A 163 0.63 -12.20 -6.77
C GLY A 163 -0.56 -12.29 -5.82
N THR A 164 -1.46 -11.31 -5.83
CA THR A 164 -2.71 -11.32 -5.08
C THR A 164 -3.79 -12.25 -5.65
N SER A 165 -3.54 -12.89 -6.81
CA SER A 165 -4.51 -13.77 -7.45
C SER A 165 -4.80 -15.02 -6.60
N ARG A 166 -6.08 -15.31 -6.37
CA ARG A 166 -6.52 -16.50 -5.63
C ARG A 166 -6.21 -17.82 -6.35
N ARG A 167 -6.17 -17.80 -7.69
CA ARG A 167 -6.06 -19.01 -8.53
C ARG A 167 -4.64 -19.30 -8.98
N ALA A 168 -3.71 -18.40 -8.76
CA ALA A 168 -2.30 -18.60 -9.06
C ALA A 168 -1.58 -19.23 -7.86
N ILE A 169 -0.53 -19.99 -8.14
CA ILE A 169 0.43 -20.44 -7.14
C ILE A 169 1.37 -19.28 -6.87
N CYS A 170 1.26 -18.68 -5.70
CA CYS A 170 2.09 -17.54 -5.30
C CYS A 170 3.35 -18.03 -4.62
N VAL A 171 4.48 -17.56 -5.11
CA VAL A 171 5.82 -18.01 -4.68
C VAL A 171 6.53 -16.87 -3.97
N GLY A 172 6.82 -17.06 -2.69
CA GLY A 172 7.69 -16.18 -1.90
C GLY A 172 9.16 -16.54 -2.04
N ALA A 173 10.05 -15.63 -1.65
CA ALA A 173 11.48 -15.88 -1.66
C ALA A 173 11.96 -16.42 -0.31
N ASN A 174 12.81 -17.47 -0.32
CA ASN A 174 13.50 -17.97 0.86
C ASN A 174 14.62 -17.02 1.30
N GLY A 175 14.77 -16.88 2.61
CA GLY A 175 15.92 -16.25 3.21
C GLY A 175 17.14 -17.19 3.27
N ARG A 176 18.25 -16.67 3.80
CA ARG A 176 19.49 -17.45 3.97
C ARG A 176 19.38 -18.53 5.06
N ALA A 177 18.64 -18.27 6.11
CA ALA A 177 18.44 -19.24 7.17
C ALA A 177 17.36 -20.27 6.78
N PRO A 178 17.53 -21.57 7.11
CA PRO A 178 16.52 -22.57 6.82
C PRO A 178 15.16 -22.18 7.41
N GLY A 179 14.10 -22.25 6.60
CA GLY A 179 12.75 -21.93 7.01
C GLY A 179 12.43 -20.42 7.16
N SER A 180 13.39 -19.53 6.87
CA SER A 180 13.12 -18.08 6.86
C SER A 180 12.67 -17.60 5.49
N ALA A 181 11.82 -16.56 5.47
CA ALA A 181 11.55 -15.81 4.25
C ALA A 181 12.63 -14.75 4.02
N ALA A 182 12.92 -14.44 2.77
CA ALA A 182 13.77 -13.30 2.45
C ALA A 182 13.07 -12.01 2.91
N THR A 183 13.85 -11.07 3.43
CA THR A 183 13.32 -9.84 4.03
C THR A 183 12.57 -8.99 3.01
N PHE A 184 13.04 -8.95 1.77
CA PHE A 184 12.41 -8.25 0.67
C PHE A 184 11.15 -8.96 0.12
N SER A 185 10.96 -10.26 0.40
CA SER A 185 9.80 -11.00 -0.14
C SER A 185 8.50 -10.37 0.30
N GLY A 186 7.61 -10.12 -0.65
CA GLY A 186 6.24 -9.69 -0.34
C GLY A 186 5.59 -10.64 0.66
N ARG A 187 4.83 -10.08 1.59
CA ARG A 187 4.16 -10.81 2.67
C ARG A 187 2.66 -10.69 2.56
N GLY A 188 1.98 -11.79 2.78
CA GLY A 188 0.53 -11.84 2.90
C GLY A 188 0.06 -11.35 4.25
N VAL A 189 -1.12 -11.75 4.62
CA VAL A 189 -1.74 -11.40 5.91
C VAL A 189 -1.20 -12.29 7.02
N ASN A 190 -0.98 -11.70 8.19
CA ASN A 190 -0.68 -12.48 9.40
C ASN A 190 -1.96 -13.21 9.86
N VAL A 191 -1.91 -14.54 9.92
CA VAL A 191 -3.04 -15.45 10.23
C VAL A 191 -3.68 -15.21 11.61
N LYS A 192 -3.09 -14.36 12.47
CA LYS A 192 -3.64 -14.07 13.80
C LYS A 192 -4.99 -13.35 13.79
N SER A 193 -5.45 -12.84 12.65
CA SER A 193 -6.72 -12.10 12.55
C SER A 193 -7.96 -12.96 12.27
N GLY A 194 -7.87 -14.28 12.29
CA GLY A 194 -9.04 -15.17 12.28
C GLY A 194 -9.97 -15.17 11.06
N LEU A 195 -9.74 -14.32 10.08
CA LEU A 195 -10.62 -14.07 8.93
C LEU A 195 -10.05 -14.53 7.58
N MET A 196 -8.89 -15.18 7.55
CA MET A 196 -8.27 -15.60 6.30
C MET A 196 -8.73 -16.95 5.83
N LEU A 197 -9.51 -16.93 4.77
CA LEU A 197 -9.86 -18.12 3.98
C LEU A 197 -8.69 -18.65 3.13
N TYR A 198 -7.62 -17.87 2.95
CA TYR A 198 -6.47 -18.23 2.09
C TYR A 198 -5.17 -17.60 2.59
N ALA A 199 -4.29 -18.43 3.15
CA ALA A 199 -2.93 -18.01 3.46
C ALA A 199 -2.09 -17.92 2.16
N LYS A 200 -1.32 -16.88 2.02
CA LYS A 200 -0.35 -16.67 0.93
C LYS A 200 0.98 -16.17 1.52
N PRO A 201 2.13 -16.52 0.92
CA PRO A 201 2.33 -17.30 -0.32
C PRO A 201 1.99 -18.78 -0.14
N ASP A 202 1.70 -19.49 -1.26
CA ASP A 202 1.43 -20.93 -1.24
C ASP A 202 2.69 -21.75 -0.97
N ILE A 203 3.81 -21.29 -1.53
CA ILE A 203 5.14 -21.89 -1.39
C ILE A 203 6.21 -20.81 -1.34
N THR A 204 7.40 -21.19 -0.90
CA THR A 204 8.59 -20.37 -1.01
C THR A 204 9.66 -21.09 -1.83
N ALA A 205 10.48 -20.35 -2.56
CA ALA A 205 11.54 -20.87 -3.40
C ALA A 205 12.83 -20.05 -3.23
N VAL A 206 13.94 -20.63 -3.67
CA VAL A 206 15.24 -19.95 -3.70
C VAL A 206 15.17 -18.76 -4.65
N SER A 207 15.69 -17.61 -4.21
CA SER A 207 15.74 -16.39 -4.97
C SER A 207 17.11 -16.18 -5.63
N TYR A 208 17.20 -15.20 -6.53
CA TYR A 208 18.39 -14.84 -7.31
C TYR A 208 19.69 -14.63 -6.50
N THR A 209 19.60 -14.39 -5.20
CA THR A 209 20.78 -14.24 -4.32
C THR A 209 21.61 -15.51 -4.19
N HIS A 210 21.12 -16.65 -4.69
CA HIS A 210 21.80 -17.95 -4.67
C HIS A 210 21.96 -18.58 -6.05
N LEU A 211 21.43 -17.95 -7.09
CA LEU A 211 21.55 -18.43 -8.47
C LEU A 211 22.72 -17.71 -9.16
N THR A 212 23.92 -18.27 -9.08
CA THR A 212 24.94 -18.01 -10.09
C THR A 212 24.50 -18.72 -11.35
N LEU A 213 24.13 -17.97 -12.39
CA LEU A 213 23.94 -18.56 -13.71
C LEU A 213 25.26 -19.21 -14.12
N PRO A 214 25.24 -20.48 -14.59
CA PRO A 214 26.46 -21.08 -15.12
C PRO A 214 26.92 -20.20 -16.30
N THR A 215 28.10 -19.60 -16.16
CA THR A 215 28.79 -18.96 -17.28
C THR A 215 29.19 -20.08 -18.22
N THR A 216 28.42 -20.34 -19.25
CA THR A 216 28.85 -21.14 -20.40
C THR A 216 29.90 -20.32 -21.15
N TYR A 217 31.14 -20.77 -21.11
CA TYR A 217 32.20 -20.32 -21.99
C TYR A 217 31.97 -20.89 -23.39
#